data_590d04405b691ee46e0eaaa9d5c3d3c8
#
_entry.id   590d04405b691ee46e0eaaa9d5c3d3c8
#
_cell.length_a   1.000
_cell.length_b   1.000
_cell.length_c   1.000
_cell.angle_alpha   90.00
_cell.angle_beta   90.00
_cell.angle_gamma   90.00
#
_symmetry.space_group_name_H-M   'P 1'
#
loop_
_entity.id
_entity.type
_entity.pdbx_description
1 polymer ?
#
loop_
_entity_poly.entity_id
_entity_poly.type
_entity_poly.pdbx_seq_one_letter_code
_entity_poly.pdbx_strand_id
1 'polypeptide(L)'
;QGRKMSKSLGNGIDPLEVIDKYGADALRLTLMTGNAPGNDMRFYWERVESSRNFANKIWNASRFIMMNLEGKTVTEPADLNELCLEDKWILSKLNTVIREVTDNMDKYELGIAVQKVYDFLWDELCDWYIEMAKVRLWKADKDPKAANDALWTLRTALTEGLKLLHPYMPFITEEIYCTLLPEEESIMISDWPVFQEAWSFPEAEKAVESFKEAIRGIRNTRTEMNVPMNRKTSLYIVGKDADTCARYEACKKSFTN
;
A
#
# COMPACT_ATOMS: atom_id res chain seq x y z
N GLN A 1 -21.62 24.48 4.52
CA GLN A 1 -21.82 25.93 4.72
C GLN A 1 -20.74 26.58 5.64
N GLY A 2 -19.77 25.85 6.19
CA GLY A 2 -18.66 26.37 7.00
C GLY A 2 -19.04 26.94 8.38
N ARG A 3 -20.28 26.70 8.84
CA ARG A 3 -20.70 27.08 10.19
C ARG A 3 -20.26 26.02 11.20
N LYS A 4 -19.87 26.44 12.40
CA LYS A 4 -19.60 25.55 13.52
C LYS A 4 -20.82 24.67 13.83
N MET A 5 -20.61 23.37 13.93
CA MET A 5 -21.67 22.44 14.34
C MET A 5 -22.04 22.67 15.80
N SER A 6 -23.32 22.72 16.12
CA SER A 6 -23.81 22.77 17.49
C SER A 6 -25.19 22.09 17.61
N LYS A 7 -25.48 21.55 18.79
CA LYS A 7 -26.78 20.92 19.07
C LYS A 7 -27.92 21.94 18.96
N SER A 8 -27.69 23.19 19.40
CA SER A 8 -28.70 24.27 19.35
C SER A 8 -29.07 24.71 17.92
N LEU A 9 -28.18 24.53 16.96
CA LEU A 9 -28.41 24.85 15.54
C LEU A 9 -28.99 23.68 14.75
N GLY A 10 -29.09 22.49 15.32
CA GLY A 10 -29.58 21.30 14.64
C GLY A 10 -28.75 20.90 13.40
N ASN A 11 -27.50 21.39 13.29
CA ASN A 11 -26.61 21.14 12.15
C ASN A 11 -25.49 20.15 12.48
N GLY A 12 -25.59 19.45 13.62
CA GLY A 12 -24.69 18.35 13.98
C GLY A 12 -24.95 17.13 13.12
N ILE A 13 -23.90 16.35 12.91
CA ILE A 13 -23.98 15.03 12.26
C ILE A 13 -23.90 13.99 13.38
N ASP A 14 -24.86 13.05 13.40
CA ASP A 14 -24.83 11.95 14.34
C ASP A 14 -23.75 10.92 13.88
N PRO A 15 -22.73 10.66 14.71
CA PRO A 15 -21.72 9.65 14.38
C PRO A 15 -22.30 8.26 14.15
N LEU A 16 -23.39 7.89 14.82
CA LEU A 16 -24.01 6.57 14.67
C LEU A 16 -24.63 6.41 13.27
N GLU A 17 -25.29 7.45 12.75
CA GLU A 17 -25.79 7.43 11.37
C GLU A 17 -24.66 7.27 10.34
N VAL A 18 -23.50 7.87 10.60
CA VAL A 18 -22.30 7.71 9.74
C VAL A 18 -21.78 6.28 9.82
N ILE A 19 -21.71 5.72 11.03
CA ILE A 19 -21.23 4.35 11.26
C ILE A 19 -22.16 3.33 10.60
N ASP A 20 -23.46 3.48 10.73
CA ASP A 20 -24.45 2.59 10.11
C ASP A 20 -24.35 2.57 8.58
N LYS A 21 -24.02 3.72 7.98
CA LYS A 21 -23.94 3.87 6.52
C LYS A 21 -22.57 3.51 5.92
N TYR A 22 -21.49 3.83 6.60
CA TYR A 22 -20.13 3.76 6.05
C TYR A 22 -19.17 2.87 6.85
N GLY A 23 -19.54 2.48 8.06
CA GLY A 23 -18.70 1.73 8.98
C GLY A 23 -17.88 2.62 9.91
N ALA A 24 -17.52 2.08 11.08
CA ALA A 24 -16.77 2.80 12.11
C ALA A 24 -15.36 3.18 11.64
N ASP A 25 -14.67 2.30 10.94
CA ASP A 25 -13.32 2.54 10.43
C ASP A 25 -13.27 3.70 9.44
N ALA A 26 -14.29 3.82 8.56
CA ALA A 26 -14.37 4.94 7.61
C ALA A 26 -14.53 6.28 8.33
N LEU A 27 -15.35 6.35 9.36
CA LEU A 27 -15.49 7.56 10.17
C LEU A 27 -14.18 7.89 10.91
N ARG A 28 -13.57 6.90 11.57
CA ARG A 28 -12.31 7.07 12.31
C ARG A 28 -11.20 7.60 11.41
N LEU A 29 -10.98 6.97 10.25
CA LEU A 29 -9.97 7.41 9.29
C LEU A 29 -10.25 8.83 8.79
N THR A 30 -11.51 9.16 8.47
CA THR A 30 -11.90 10.49 8.02
C THR A 30 -11.58 11.57 9.05
N LEU A 31 -11.81 11.29 10.34
CA LEU A 31 -11.54 12.23 11.42
C LEU A 31 -10.04 12.45 11.67
N MET A 32 -9.20 11.50 11.31
CA MET A 32 -7.75 11.56 11.52
C MET A 32 -6.99 12.11 10.31
N THR A 33 -7.59 12.09 9.11
CA THR A 33 -6.95 12.53 7.87
C THR A 33 -7.25 14.00 7.56
N GLY A 34 -6.27 14.70 6.98
CA GLY A 34 -6.46 16.05 6.42
C GLY A 34 -6.66 17.17 7.43
N ASN A 35 -6.28 16.97 8.67
CA ASN A 35 -6.31 17.98 9.71
C ASN A 35 -4.90 18.39 10.09
N ALA A 36 -4.67 19.70 10.14
CA ALA A 36 -3.51 20.27 10.81
C ALA A 36 -3.89 20.67 12.25
N PRO A 37 -3.01 20.45 13.24
CA PRO A 37 -3.25 20.86 14.61
C PRO A 37 -3.67 22.32 14.70
N GLY A 38 -4.72 22.62 15.49
CA GLY A 38 -5.23 23.98 15.70
C GLY A 38 -6.19 24.49 14.62
N ASN A 39 -6.47 23.75 13.58
CA ASN A 39 -7.45 24.12 12.55
C ASN A 39 -8.80 23.43 12.74
N ASP A 40 -9.87 24.15 12.39
CA ASP A 40 -11.21 23.58 12.36
C ASP A 40 -11.35 22.58 11.22
N MET A 41 -11.86 21.40 11.54
CA MET A 41 -12.16 20.38 10.55
C MET A 41 -13.50 20.63 9.87
N ARG A 42 -13.52 20.59 8.55
CA ARG A 42 -14.76 20.56 7.78
C ARG A 42 -15.15 19.11 7.47
N PHE A 43 -16.34 18.71 7.87
CA PHE A 43 -16.87 17.40 7.57
C PHE A 43 -17.51 17.38 6.17
N TYR A 44 -17.12 16.41 5.35
CA TYR A 44 -17.67 16.15 4.02
C TYR A 44 -18.00 14.67 3.87
N TRP A 45 -19.17 14.35 3.37
CA TRP A 45 -19.60 12.98 3.12
C TRP A 45 -18.71 12.24 2.12
N GLU A 46 -18.23 12.96 1.12
CA GLU A 46 -17.32 12.44 0.10
C GLU A 46 -16.00 11.94 0.70
N ARG A 47 -15.55 12.55 1.79
CA ARG A 47 -14.36 12.08 2.52
C ARG A 47 -14.62 10.77 3.25
N VAL A 48 -15.79 10.62 3.87
CA VAL A 48 -16.18 9.37 4.53
C VAL A 48 -16.31 8.25 3.50
N GLU A 49 -16.90 8.55 2.34
CA GLU A 49 -17.01 7.60 1.23
C GLU A 49 -15.63 7.19 0.70
N SER A 50 -14.69 8.13 0.55
CA SER A 50 -13.30 7.84 0.18
C SER A 50 -12.63 6.92 1.20
N SER A 51 -12.83 7.16 2.50
CA SER A 51 -12.31 6.31 3.57
C SER A 51 -12.90 4.89 3.54
N ARG A 52 -14.21 4.75 3.25
CA ARG A 52 -14.85 3.45 3.01
C ARG A 52 -14.27 2.75 1.78
N ASN A 53 -14.03 3.47 0.70
CA ASN A 53 -13.43 2.92 -0.51
C ASN A 53 -11.99 2.45 -0.26
N PHE A 54 -11.26 3.13 0.61
CA PHE A 54 -9.95 2.66 1.08
C PHE A 54 -10.06 1.33 1.82
N ALA A 55 -10.99 1.21 2.77
CA ALA A 55 -11.24 -0.05 3.48
C ALA A 55 -11.57 -1.18 2.49
N ASN A 56 -12.45 -0.94 1.51
CA ASN A 56 -12.79 -1.90 0.48
C ASN A 56 -11.60 -2.31 -0.39
N LYS A 57 -10.69 -1.37 -0.71
CA LYS A 57 -9.48 -1.66 -1.48
C LYS A 57 -8.54 -2.58 -0.72
N ILE A 58 -8.30 -2.28 0.58
CA ILE A 58 -7.48 -3.12 1.45
C ILE A 58 -8.09 -4.53 1.57
N TRP A 59 -9.40 -4.62 1.80
CA TRP A 59 -10.11 -5.90 1.86
C TRP A 59 -9.92 -6.74 0.59
N ASN A 60 -10.10 -6.15 -0.59
CA ASN A 60 -9.95 -6.85 -1.86
C ASN A 60 -8.49 -7.27 -2.12
N ALA A 61 -7.53 -6.42 -1.79
CA ALA A 61 -6.10 -6.75 -1.86
C ALA A 61 -5.75 -7.93 -0.93
N SER A 62 -6.26 -7.90 0.30
CA SER A 62 -6.05 -8.97 1.29
C SER A 62 -6.66 -10.29 0.82
N ARG A 63 -7.88 -10.27 0.27
CA ARG A 63 -8.50 -11.46 -0.33
C ARG A 63 -7.64 -12.04 -1.45
N PHE A 64 -7.13 -11.21 -2.35
CA PHE A 64 -6.22 -11.66 -3.42
C PHE A 64 -4.98 -12.35 -2.84
N ILE A 65 -4.37 -11.78 -1.82
CA ILE A 65 -3.19 -12.35 -1.16
C ILE A 65 -3.54 -13.68 -0.49
N MET A 66 -4.61 -13.74 0.30
CA MET A 66 -5.07 -14.96 0.98
C MET A 66 -5.38 -16.10 -0.01
N MET A 67 -6.08 -15.82 -1.10
CA MET A 67 -6.37 -16.82 -2.14
C MET A 67 -5.09 -17.40 -2.78
N ASN A 68 -4.04 -16.59 -2.88
CA ASN A 68 -2.76 -17.07 -3.41
C ASN A 68 -1.90 -17.79 -2.36
N LEU A 69 -2.17 -17.59 -1.06
CA LEU A 69 -1.53 -18.30 0.05
C LEU A 69 -2.21 -19.63 0.36
N GLU A 70 -3.47 -19.80 -0.01
CA GLU A 70 -4.27 -20.98 0.32
C GLU A 70 -3.58 -22.27 -0.12
N GLY A 71 -3.42 -23.21 0.83
CA GLY A 71 -2.77 -24.50 0.60
C GLY A 71 -1.26 -24.44 0.35
N LYS A 72 -0.61 -23.29 0.54
CA LYS A 72 0.83 -23.14 0.32
C LYS A 72 1.56 -22.89 1.64
N THR A 73 2.71 -23.54 1.80
CA THR A 73 3.67 -23.22 2.85
C THR A 73 4.62 -22.17 2.30
N VAL A 74 4.55 -20.96 2.84
CA VAL A 74 5.41 -19.84 2.44
C VAL A 74 6.51 -19.68 3.46
N THR A 75 7.75 -19.73 2.99
CA THR A 75 8.96 -19.62 3.82
C THR A 75 9.66 -18.28 3.58
N GLU A 76 10.28 -17.78 4.63
CA GLU A 76 11.14 -16.62 4.54
C GLU A 76 12.33 -16.91 3.61
N PRO A 77 12.70 -15.99 2.70
CA PRO A 77 13.90 -16.12 1.89
C PRO A 77 15.17 -16.21 2.76
N ALA A 78 16.06 -17.16 2.44
CA ALA A 78 17.28 -17.35 3.20
C ALA A 78 18.26 -16.17 3.09
N ASP A 79 18.23 -15.46 1.96
CA ASP A 79 19.01 -14.22 1.73
C ASP A 79 18.11 -13.21 1.00
N LEU A 80 17.82 -12.11 1.67
CA LEU A 80 17.03 -11.01 1.11
C LEU A 80 17.74 -10.31 -0.07
N ASN A 81 19.05 -10.46 -0.20
CA ASN A 81 19.81 -9.95 -1.35
C ASN A 81 19.55 -10.74 -2.64
N GLU A 82 19.00 -11.93 -2.55
CA GLU A 82 18.58 -12.73 -3.71
C GLU A 82 17.18 -12.38 -4.20
N LEU A 83 16.39 -11.63 -3.44
CA LEU A 83 15.09 -11.18 -3.86
C LEU A 83 15.15 -10.38 -5.16
N CYS A 84 14.08 -10.43 -5.95
CA CYS A 84 14.00 -9.60 -7.15
C CYS A 84 13.88 -8.12 -6.79
N LEU A 85 14.04 -7.27 -7.80
CA LEU A 85 14.08 -5.82 -7.64
C LEU A 85 12.80 -5.26 -7.00
N GLU A 86 11.66 -5.77 -7.42
CA GLU A 86 10.34 -5.33 -6.96
C GLU A 86 10.10 -5.69 -5.49
N ASP A 87 10.57 -6.87 -5.05
CA ASP A 87 10.44 -7.30 -3.65
C ASP A 87 11.33 -6.46 -2.72
N LYS A 88 12.57 -6.23 -3.13
CA LYS A 88 13.49 -5.32 -2.42
C LYS A 88 12.91 -3.91 -2.30
N TRP A 89 12.34 -3.42 -3.40
CA TRP A 89 11.72 -2.11 -3.45
C TRP A 89 10.59 -1.96 -2.44
N ILE A 90 9.61 -2.88 -2.43
CA ILE A 90 8.46 -2.74 -1.52
C ILE A 90 8.85 -2.92 -0.06
N LEU A 91 9.81 -3.81 0.26
CA LEU A 91 10.35 -3.96 1.61
C LEU A 91 11.07 -2.69 2.07
N SER A 92 11.85 -2.06 1.20
CA SER A 92 12.58 -0.83 1.51
C SER A 92 11.62 0.36 1.71
N LYS A 93 10.56 0.44 0.91
CA LYS A 93 9.48 1.42 1.09
C LYS A 93 8.74 1.21 2.41
N LEU A 94 8.36 -0.03 2.72
CA LEU A 94 7.75 -0.39 4.00
C LEU A 94 8.62 0.03 5.17
N ASN A 95 9.90 -0.29 5.11
CA ASN A 95 10.88 0.01 6.15
C ASN A 95 11.01 1.53 6.42
N THR A 96 10.99 2.32 5.36
CA THR A 96 10.96 3.79 5.46
C THR A 96 9.65 4.26 6.11
N VAL A 97 8.51 3.70 5.70
CA VAL A 97 7.20 4.05 6.26
C VAL A 97 7.11 3.69 7.74
N ILE A 98 7.61 2.50 8.16
CA ILE A 98 7.67 2.10 9.58
C ILE A 98 8.37 3.17 10.42
N ARG A 99 9.56 3.61 10.00
CA ARG A 99 10.32 4.65 10.71
C ARG A 99 9.57 5.98 10.75
N GLU A 100 9.11 6.44 9.59
CA GLU A 100 8.45 7.74 9.49
C GLU A 100 7.11 7.78 10.24
N VAL A 101 6.34 6.70 10.22
CA VAL A 101 5.08 6.60 10.98
C VAL A 101 5.36 6.62 12.47
N THR A 102 6.33 5.84 12.95
CA THR A 102 6.73 5.82 14.36
C THR A 102 7.19 7.21 14.81
N ASP A 103 8.08 7.85 14.05
CA ASP A 103 8.59 9.19 14.36
C ASP A 103 7.46 10.26 14.43
N ASN A 104 6.46 10.17 13.54
CA ASN A 104 5.34 11.11 13.54
C ASN A 104 4.34 10.82 14.68
N MET A 105 4.11 9.54 15.00
CA MET A 105 3.26 9.18 16.13
C MET A 105 3.86 9.65 17.47
N ASP A 106 5.17 9.50 17.66
CA ASP A 106 5.89 9.98 18.83
C ASP A 106 5.79 11.51 19.00
N LYS A 107 5.65 12.25 17.89
CA LYS A 107 5.42 13.71 17.87
C LYS A 107 3.95 14.09 17.93
N TYR A 108 3.04 13.14 18.06
CA TYR A 108 1.58 13.35 17.98
C TYR A 108 1.11 13.95 16.63
N GLU A 109 1.87 13.78 15.57
CA GLU A 109 1.52 14.18 14.19
C GLU A 109 0.71 13.07 13.50
N LEU A 110 -0.41 12.67 14.13
CA LEU A 110 -1.18 11.47 13.76
C LEU A 110 -1.75 11.53 12.34
N GLY A 111 -2.13 12.72 11.88
CA GLY A 111 -2.63 12.93 10.52
C GLY A 111 -1.55 12.73 9.46
N ILE A 112 -0.28 13.09 9.74
CA ILE A 112 0.86 12.84 8.86
C ILE A 112 1.19 11.34 8.86
N ALA A 113 1.23 10.73 10.03
CA ALA A 113 1.49 9.31 10.18
C ALA A 113 0.50 8.46 9.36
N VAL A 114 -0.80 8.69 9.53
CA VAL A 114 -1.82 7.90 8.79
C VAL A 114 -1.78 8.13 7.28
N GLN A 115 -1.42 9.32 6.82
CA GLN A 115 -1.28 9.59 5.39
C GLN A 115 -0.16 8.75 4.77
N LYS A 116 0.97 8.58 5.47
CA LYS A 116 2.07 7.72 5.01
C LYS A 116 1.67 6.25 4.93
N VAL A 117 0.89 5.76 5.89
CA VAL A 117 0.33 4.40 5.86
C VAL A 117 -0.64 4.25 4.68
N TYR A 118 -1.51 5.25 4.48
CA TYR A 118 -2.46 5.27 3.37
C TYR A 118 -1.74 5.19 2.02
N ASP A 119 -0.76 6.07 1.78
CA ASP A 119 -0.01 6.13 0.53
C ASP A 119 0.74 4.81 0.26
N PHE A 120 1.36 4.23 1.29
CA PHE A 120 2.01 2.93 1.16
C PHE A 120 1.03 1.82 0.76
N LEU A 121 -0.07 1.68 1.48
CA LEU A 121 -1.03 0.60 1.24
C LEU A 121 -1.79 0.80 -0.09
N TRP A 122 -2.22 2.02 -0.38
CA TRP A 122 -2.99 2.30 -1.59
C TRP A 122 -2.12 2.31 -2.84
N ASP A 123 -1.09 3.14 -2.87
CA ASP A 123 -0.30 3.36 -4.06
C ASP A 123 0.78 2.28 -4.24
N GLU A 124 1.64 2.08 -3.23
CA GLU A 124 2.81 1.23 -3.40
C GLU A 124 2.44 -0.26 -3.40
N LEU A 125 1.69 -0.71 -2.40
CA LEU A 125 1.32 -2.13 -2.28
C LEU A 125 0.24 -2.52 -3.29
N CYS A 126 -0.92 -1.81 -3.30
CA CYS A 126 -2.07 -2.23 -4.10
C CYS A 126 -1.91 -1.90 -5.58
N ASP A 127 -1.50 -0.66 -5.93
CA ASP A 127 -1.50 -0.23 -7.33
C ASP A 127 -0.25 -0.69 -8.10
N TRP A 128 0.87 -0.90 -7.40
CA TRP A 128 2.11 -1.29 -8.06
C TRP A 128 2.58 -2.70 -7.70
N TYR A 129 2.85 -2.97 -6.42
CA TYR A 129 3.53 -4.21 -6.08
C TYR A 129 2.68 -5.45 -6.36
N ILE A 130 1.40 -5.43 -6.03
CA ILE A 130 0.50 -6.57 -6.34
C ILE A 130 0.49 -6.84 -7.84
N GLU A 131 0.41 -5.82 -8.69
CA GLU A 131 0.41 -6.00 -10.14
C GLU A 131 1.72 -6.60 -10.67
N MET A 132 2.86 -6.16 -10.13
CA MET A 132 4.17 -6.72 -10.47
C MET A 132 4.31 -8.18 -9.99
N ALA A 133 3.81 -8.50 -8.79
CA ALA A 133 3.89 -9.84 -8.21
C ALA A 133 3.03 -10.87 -8.98
N LYS A 134 1.88 -10.46 -9.53
CA LYS A 134 0.96 -11.35 -10.28
C LYS A 134 1.66 -12.20 -11.33
N VAL A 135 2.61 -11.61 -12.05
CA VAL A 135 3.33 -12.31 -13.13
C VAL A 135 4.08 -13.53 -12.61
N ARG A 136 4.69 -13.42 -11.43
CA ARG A 136 5.41 -14.53 -10.76
C ARG A 136 4.45 -15.54 -10.18
N LEU A 137 3.34 -15.09 -9.60
CA LEU A 137 2.30 -15.96 -9.05
C LEU A 137 1.64 -16.81 -10.14
N TRP A 138 1.38 -16.26 -11.33
CA TRP A 138 0.84 -17.01 -12.47
C TRP A 138 1.83 -18.00 -13.10
N LYS A 139 3.11 -17.84 -12.82
CA LYS A 139 4.18 -18.73 -13.30
C LYS A 139 4.76 -19.62 -12.18
N ALA A 140 4.03 -19.78 -11.08
CA ALA A 140 4.50 -20.52 -9.90
C ALA A 140 4.99 -21.94 -10.22
N ASP A 141 4.35 -22.65 -11.18
CA ASP A 141 4.77 -23.97 -11.61
C ASP A 141 6.14 -23.99 -12.31
N LYS A 142 6.53 -22.84 -12.91
CA LYS A 142 7.80 -22.73 -13.65
C LYS A 142 8.94 -22.20 -12.77
N ASP A 143 8.62 -21.36 -11.80
CA ASP A 143 9.57 -20.77 -10.87
C ASP A 143 8.95 -20.70 -9.46
N PRO A 144 8.95 -21.83 -8.73
CA PRO A 144 8.39 -21.90 -7.37
C PRO A 144 9.12 -20.98 -6.38
N LYS A 145 10.44 -20.77 -6.53
CA LYS A 145 11.22 -19.86 -5.66
C LYS A 145 10.72 -18.43 -5.82
N ALA A 146 10.65 -17.91 -7.03
CA ALA A 146 10.18 -16.56 -7.28
C ALA A 146 8.73 -16.35 -6.83
N ALA A 147 7.88 -17.37 -6.92
CA ALA A 147 6.51 -17.33 -6.41
C ALA A 147 6.47 -17.32 -4.88
N ASN A 148 7.30 -18.12 -4.19
CA ASN A 148 7.44 -18.09 -2.74
C ASN A 148 7.92 -16.73 -2.26
N ASP A 149 8.96 -16.18 -2.87
CA ASP A 149 9.52 -14.88 -2.52
C ASP A 149 8.46 -13.77 -2.65
N ALA A 150 7.68 -13.79 -3.74
CA ALA A 150 6.56 -12.87 -3.93
C ALA A 150 5.47 -13.01 -2.87
N LEU A 151 5.08 -14.25 -2.52
CA LEU A 151 4.06 -14.52 -1.51
C LEU A 151 4.52 -14.12 -0.11
N TRP A 152 5.76 -14.42 0.24
CA TRP A 152 6.34 -14.00 1.50
C TRP A 152 6.37 -12.47 1.62
N THR A 153 6.82 -11.79 0.58
CA THR A 153 6.89 -10.32 0.55
C THR A 153 5.50 -9.68 0.60
N LEU A 154 4.51 -10.22 -0.14
CA LEU A 154 3.12 -9.76 -0.09
C LEU A 154 2.53 -9.91 1.31
N ARG A 155 2.71 -11.08 1.94
CA ARG A 155 2.24 -11.34 3.31
C ARG A 155 2.89 -10.39 4.30
N THR A 156 4.21 -10.24 4.25
CA THR A 156 4.98 -9.36 5.13
C THR A 156 4.54 -7.90 4.96
N ALA A 157 4.49 -7.40 3.73
CA ALA A 157 4.12 -6.01 3.45
C ALA A 157 2.68 -5.70 3.88
N LEU A 158 1.75 -6.62 3.69
CA LEU A 158 0.38 -6.48 4.17
C LEU A 158 0.32 -6.52 5.69
N THR A 159 0.91 -7.51 6.33
CA THR A 159 0.87 -7.70 7.80
C THR A 159 1.41 -6.48 8.54
N GLU A 160 2.61 -6.03 8.17
CA GLU A 160 3.22 -4.86 8.81
C GLU A 160 2.46 -3.56 8.49
N GLY A 161 1.95 -3.42 7.26
CA GLY A 161 1.07 -2.31 6.88
C GLY A 161 -0.23 -2.27 7.69
N LEU A 162 -0.84 -3.43 7.97
CA LEU A 162 -2.04 -3.53 8.81
C LEU A 162 -1.75 -3.12 10.26
N LYS A 163 -0.60 -3.52 10.83
CA LYS A 163 -0.19 -3.10 12.18
C LYS A 163 -0.06 -1.58 12.26
N LEU A 164 0.55 -0.93 11.27
CA LEU A 164 0.64 0.53 11.21
C LEU A 164 -0.73 1.21 11.05
N LEU A 165 -1.67 0.57 10.34
CA LEU A 165 -3.01 1.11 10.11
C LEU A 165 -3.94 0.87 11.32
N HIS A 166 -3.70 -0.13 12.13
CA HIS A 166 -4.61 -0.60 13.19
C HIS A 166 -5.07 0.49 14.16
N PRO A 167 -4.24 1.43 14.65
CA PRO A 167 -4.68 2.49 15.54
C PRO A 167 -5.81 3.37 14.95
N TYR A 168 -5.89 3.44 13.62
CA TYR A 168 -6.85 4.26 12.89
C TYR A 168 -8.08 3.49 12.43
N MET A 169 -7.91 2.24 12.01
CA MET A 169 -8.96 1.38 11.45
C MET A 169 -8.94 -0.01 12.12
N PRO A 170 -9.30 -0.11 13.41
CA PRO A 170 -9.09 -1.33 14.19
C PRO A 170 -9.92 -2.53 13.74
N PHE A 171 -11.13 -2.31 13.21
CA PHE A 171 -12.03 -3.44 12.93
C PHE A 171 -11.61 -4.22 11.69
N ILE A 172 -11.37 -3.54 10.57
CA ILE A 172 -10.96 -4.21 9.33
C ILE A 172 -9.56 -4.80 9.44
N THR A 173 -8.64 -4.13 10.14
CA THR A 173 -7.27 -4.62 10.29
C THR A 173 -7.22 -5.86 11.17
N GLU A 174 -8.00 -5.92 12.24
CA GLU A 174 -8.15 -7.12 13.08
C GLU A 174 -8.68 -8.30 12.27
N GLU A 175 -9.79 -8.11 11.56
CA GLU A 175 -10.43 -9.15 10.74
C GLU A 175 -9.48 -9.74 9.70
N ILE A 176 -8.75 -8.86 8.98
CA ILE A 176 -7.79 -9.31 7.98
C ILE A 176 -6.61 -10.03 8.63
N TYR A 177 -6.07 -9.47 9.73
CA TYR A 177 -4.90 -10.02 10.40
C TYR A 177 -5.16 -11.42 10.94
N CYS A 178 -6.24 -11.62 11.70
CA CYS A 178 -6.60 -12.92 12.26
C CYS A 178 -6.99 -13.95 11.18
N THR A 179 -7.51 -13.50 10.03
CA THR A 179 -7.77 -14.40 8.90
C THR A 179 -6.48 -14.80 8.18
N LEU A 180 -5.53 -13.87 8.06
CA LEU A 180 -4.25 -14.09 7.38
C LEU A 180 -3.28 -14.94 8.22
N LEU A 181 -3.33 -14.78 9.54
CA LEU A 181 -2.47 -15.41 10.54
C LEU A 181 -3.35 -16.07 11.62
N PRO A 182 -3.99 -17.21 11.31
CA PRO A 182 -4.97 -17.84 12.22
C PRO A 182 -4.34 -18.41 13.49
N GLU A 183 -3.02 -18.47 13.57
CA GLU A 183 -2.25 -18.83 14.78
C GLU A 183 -2.10 -17.67 15.76
N GLU A 184 -2.32 -16.43 15.32
CA GLU A 184 -2.22 -15.24 16.15
C GLU A 184 -3.55 -14.93 16.82
N GLU A 185 -3.52 -14.50 18.09
CA GLU A 185 -4.73 -14.21 18.86
C GLU A 185 -5.39 -12.90 18.44
N SER A 186 -4.61 -11.86 18.26
CA SER A 186 -5.08 -10.52 17.88
C SER A 186 -3.92 -9.63 17.41
N ILE A 187 -4.19 -8.73 16.46
CA ILE A 187 -3.24 -7.69 16.06
C ILE A 187 -2.95 -6.71 17.21
N MET A 188 -3.89 -6.56 18.16
CA MET A 188 -3.76 -5.68 19.32
C MET A 188 -2.57 -6.01 20.24
N ILE A 189 -2.21 -7.29 20.31
CA ILE A 189 -1.12 -7.78 21.16
C ILE A 189 0.15 -8.09 20.37
N SER A 190 0.13 -7.86 19.06
CA SER A 190 1.30 -8.04 18.22
C SER A 190 2.31 -6.91 18.45
N ASP A 191 3.59 -7.22 18.21
CA ASP A 191 4.66 -6.21 18.28
C ASP A 191 4.47 -5.11 17.23
N TRP A 192 4.76 -3.87 17.61
CA TRP A 192 4.80 -2.75 16.70
C TRP A 192 5.93 -2.92 15.67
N PRO A 193 5.70 -2.62 14.38
CA PRO A 193 6.72 -2.73 13.35
C PRO A 193 7.98 -1.92 13.68
N VAL A 194 9.14 -2.52 13.45
CA VAL A 194 10.43 -1.88 13.74
C VAL A 194 11.28 -1.81 12.47
N PHE A 195 11.96 -0.67 12.29
CA PHE A 195 12.92 -0.49 11.20
C PHE A 195 14.01 -1.56 11.22
N GLN A 196 14.31 -2.15 10.06
CA GLN A 196 15.30 -3.20 9.90
C GLN A 196 16.34 -2.82 8.84
N GLU A 197 17.62 -2.77 9.20
CA GLU A 197 18.70 -2.48 8.24
C GLU A 197 18.70 -3.46 7.05
N ALA A 198 18.38 -4.72 7.29
CA ALA A 198 18.31 -5.76 6.26
C ALA A 198 17.27 -5.49 5.16
N TRP A 199 16.29 -4.59 5.42
CA TRP A 199 15.25 -4.21 4.44
C TRP A 199 15.57 -2.88 3.73
N SER A 200 16.79 -2.39 3.80
CA SER A 200 17.22 -1.13 3.18
C SER A 200 17.83 -1.40 1.81
N PHE A 201 17.12 -1.08 0.73
CA PHE A 201 17.55 -1.31 -0.66
C PHE A 201 17.41 -0.04 -1.51
N PRO A 202 18.24 0.98 -1.28
CA PRO A 202 18.09 2.29 -1.95
C PRO A 202 18.27 2.22 -3.47
N GLU A 203 19.06 1.30 -3.99
CA GLU A 203 19.24 1.14 -5.44
C GLU A 203 17.99 0.51 -6.09
N ALA A 204 17.30 -0.40 -5.38
CA ALA A 204 16.05 -0.95 -5.85
C ALA A 204 14.95 0.13 -5.87
N GLU A 205 14.91 1.01 -4.86
CA GLU A 205 13.97 2.14 -4.86
C GLU A 205 14.19 3.06 -6.07
N LYS A 206 15.43 3.48 -6.33
CA LYS A 206 15.74 4.33 -7.48
C LYS A 206 15.34 3.70 -8.81
N ALA A 207 15.59 2.40 -8.97
CA ALA A 207 15.29 1.69 -10.21
C ALA A 207 13.78 1.58 -10.44
N VAL A 208 13.01 1.17 -9.43
CA VAL A 208 11.56 1.00 -9.55
C VAL A 208 10.85 2.36 -9.66
N GLU A 209 11.29 3.40 -8.95
CA GLU A 209 10.72 4.74 -9.12
C GLU A 209 10.96 5.29 -10.54
N SER A 210 12.15 5.08 -11.11
CA SER A 210 12.42 5.44 -12.52
C SER A 210 11.51 4.68 -13.48
N PHE A 211 11.26 3.39 -13.22
CA PHE A 211 10.33 2.56 -13.97
C PHE A 211 8.88 3.09 -13.87
N LYS A 212 8.41 3.38 -12.64
CA LYS A 212 7.06 3.93 -12.39
C LYS A 212 6.85 5.26 -13.14
N GLU A 213 7.85 6.14 -13.10
CA GLU A 213 7.83 7.41 -13.83
C GLU A 213 7.72 7.21 -15.35
N ALA A 214 8.51 6.30 -15.91
CA ALA A 214 8.44 5.96 -17.33
C ALA A 214 7.06 5.41 -17.72
N ILE A 215 6.47 4.51 -16.93
CA ILE A 215 5.12 3.97 -17.17
C ILE A 215 4.07 5.07 -17.10
N ARG A 216 4.15 5.99 -16.12
CA ARG A 216 3.24 7.14 -16.04
C ARG A 216 3.35 8.03 -17.30
N GLY A 217 4.57 8.33 -17.74
CA GLY A 217 4.82 9.09 -18.96
C GLY A 217 4.22 8.42 -20.20
N ILE A 218 4.43 7.12 -20.35
CA ILE A 218 3.87 6.34 -21.46
C ILE A 218 2.33 6.35 -21.42
N ARG A 219 1.71 6.14 -20.26
CA ARG A 219 0.25 6.16 -20.10
C ARG A 219 -0.33 7.52 -20.45
N ASN A 220 0.28 8.61 -19.99
CA ASN A 220 -0.14 9.98 -20.30
C ASN A 220 -0.05 10.25 -21.79
N THR A 221 1.08 9.97 -22.44
CA THR A 221 1.26 10.14 -23.89
C THR A 221 0.23 9.33 -24.70
N ARG A 222 -0.02 8.07 -24.29
CA ARG A 222 -1.05 7.25 -24.96
C ARG A 222 -2.44 7.86 -24.83
N THR A 223 -2.78 8.41 -23.67
CA THR A 223 -4.06 9.09 -23.44
C THR A 223 -4.18 10.34 -24.30
N GLU A 224 -3.16 11.19 -24.31
CA GLU A 224 -3.11 12.42 -25.13
C GLU A 224 -3.23 12.13 -26.63
N MET A 225 -2.60 11.04 -27.09
CA MET A 225 -2.64 10.61 -28.49
C MET A 225 -3.85 9.71 -28.83
N ASN A 226 -4.78 9.49 -27.88
CA ASN A 226 -5.94 8.61 -28.04
C ASN A 226 -5.58 7.19 -28.51
N VAL A 227 -4.47 6.64 -28.02
CA VAL A 227 -4.04 5.27 -28.34
C VAL A 227 -4.80 4.29 -27.45
N PRO A 228 -5.57 3.32 -28.00
CA PRO A 228 -6.29 2.33 -27.21
C PRO A 228 -5.35 1.52 -26.30
N MET A 229 -5.80 1.21 -25.08
CA MET A 229 -4.98 0.50 -24.07
C MET A 229 -4.52 -0.89 -24.54
N ASN A 230 -5.35 -1.58 -25.34
CA ASN A 230 -5.05 -2.92 -25.87
C ASN A 230 -4.13 -2.92 -27.11
N ARG A 231 -3.80 -1.75 -27.67
CA ARG A 231 -2.91 -1.66 -28.83
C ARG A 231 -1.46 -1.85 -28.40
N LYS A 232 -0.83 -2.92 -28.87
CA LYS A 232 0.60 -3.17 -28.69
C LYS A 232 1.41 -2.20 -29.54
N THR A 233 2.48 -1.65 -28.95
CA THR A 233 3.41 -0.72 -29.63
C THR A 233 4.84 -1.09 -29.23
N SER A 234 5.81 -0.77 -30.09
CA SER A 234 7.21 -0.88 -29.73
C SER A 234 7.59 0.29 -28.81
N LEU A 235 8.33 0.00 -27.77
CA LEU A 235 8.87 0.98 -26.81
C LEU A 235 10.39 1.08 -26.99
N TYR A 236 10.88 2.28 -27.22
CA TYR A 236 12.30 2.57 -27.26
C TYR A 236 12.63 3.55 -26.14
N ILE A 237 13.50 3.13 -25.23
CA ILE A 237 13.95 3.96 -24.10
C ILE A 237 15.40 4.37 -24.38
N VAL A 238 15.66 5.67 -24.41
CA VAL A 238 17.00 6.23 -24.58
C VAL A 238 17.43 6.84 -23.25
N GLY A 239 18.35 6.17 -22.56
CA GLY A 239 18.93 6.68 -21.32
C GLY A 239 19.99 7.74 -21.61
N LYS A 240 20.05 8.77 -20.78
CA LYS A 240 21.06 9.85 -20.89
C LYS A 240 22.47 9.43 -20.49
N ASP A 241 22.61 8.35 -19.73
CA ASP A 241 23.86 7.80 -19.22
C ASP A 241 23.76 6.27 -19.01
N ALA A 242 24.90 5.64 -18.79
CA ALA A 242 24.99 4.19 -18.61
C ALA A 242 24.23 3.68 -17.37
N ASP A 243 24.19 4.46 -16.30
CA ASP A 243 23.50 4.13 -15.06
C ASP A 243 21.96 4.12 -15.27
N THR A 244 21.44 5.12 -15.97
CA THR A 244 20.03 5.17 -16.37
C THR A 244 19.67 3.97 -17.28
N CYS A 245 20.51 3.63 -18.25
CA CYS A 245 20.29 2.47 -19.11
C CYS A 245 20.27 1.16 -18.31
N ALA A 246 21.20 0.99 -17.37
CA ALA A 246 21.28 -0.20 -16.51
C ALA A 246 20.00 -0.38 -15.65
N ARG A 247 19.48 0.71 -15.09
CA ARG A 247 18.21 0.69 -14.32
C ARG A 247 17.03 0.24 -15.16
N TYR A 248 16.86 0.75 -16.36
CA TYR A 248 15.78 0.33 -17.26
C TYR A 248 15.96 -1.10 -17.75
N GLU A 249 17.17 -1.56 -18.01
CA GLU A 249 17.44 -2.95 -18.38
C GLU A 249 17.08 -3.92 -17.23
N ALA A 250 17.36 -3.53 -15.97
CA ALA A 250 16.94 -4.30 -14.79
C ALA A 250 15.42 -4.45 -14.68
N CYS A 251 14.64 -3.44 -15.10
CA CYS A 251 13.18 -3.44 -15.10
C CYS A 251 12.54 -3.95 -16.41
N LYS A 252 13.33 -4.37 -17.40
CA LYS A 252 12.87 -4.71 -18.76
C LYS A 252 11.72 -5.71 -18.79
N LYS A 253 11.77 -6.74 -17.94
CA LYS A 253 10.72 -7.76 -17.85
C LYS A 253 9.39 -7.18 -17.42
N SER A 254 9.39 -6.14 -16.60
CA SER A 254 8.20 -5.48 -16.07
C SER A 254 7.52 -4.57 -17.11
N PHE A 255 8.25 -4.10 -18.14
CA PHE A 255 7.68 -3.36 -19.28
C PHE A 255 6.91 -4.24 -20.28
N THR A 256 7.16 -5.53 -20.31
CA THR A 256 6.63 -6.45 -21.34
C THR A 256 5.45 -7.29 -20.87
N ASN A 257 5.01 -7.10 -19.64
CA ASN A 257 3.87 -7.77 -19.01
C ASN A 257 2.69 -6.80 -18.73
#